data_292727c30dfe0f372deba2703405aa76
#
_entry.id   292727c30dfe0f372deba2703405aa76
#
_cell.length_a   1.000
_cell.length_b   1.000
_cell.length_c   1.000
_cell.angle_alpha   90.00
_cell.angle_beta   90.00
_cell.angle_gamma   90.00
#
_symmetry.space_group_name_H-M   'P 1'
#
loop_
_entity.id
_entity.type
_entity.pdbx_description
1 polymer ?
#
loop_
_entity_poly.entity_id
_entity_poly.type
_entity_poly.pdbx_seq_one_letter_code
_entity_poly.pdbx_strand_id
1 'polypeptide(L)'
;KYIVGVQVNVWAEYLPTYEHAEHMIYPRIIALAEVGWTPVKNKHPESFKRRINNEIRHIKAKGYNPFTLSELVQTSQTVDYAKKRIMLSLTSEKHPIDIRYTTDGSEPTASSKLYKKPFAVKDSILLTARLFDGNKPLGKSLELRTDYHKGIGKKITYAPDGGYYQ
;
A
#
# COMPACT_ATOMS: atom_id res chain seq x y z
N LYS A 1 11.19 -25.55 -24.68
CA LYS A 1 11.54 -24.24 -24.08
C LYS A 1 12.27 -24.53 -22.79
N TYR A 2 13.53 -24.15 -22.74
CA TYR A 2 14.37 -24.50 -21.62
C TYR A 2 14.72 -23.21 -20.87
N ILE A 3 14.11 -23.02 -19.68
CA ILE A 3 14.53 -22.01 -18.72
C ILE A 3 15.45 -22.74 -17.74
N VAL A 4 16.73 -22.35 -17.71
CA VAL A 4 17.74 -23.00 -16.85
C VAL A 4 17.91 -22.32 -15.51
N GLY A 5 17.35 -21.13 -15.33
CA GLY A 5 17.44 -20.40 -14.07
C GLY A 5 16.89 -18.98 -14.16
N VAL A 6 16.99 -18.27 -13.04
CA VAL A 6 16.64 -16.86 -12.90
C VAL A 6 17.87 -16.12 -12.38
N GLN A 7 18.05 -14.86 -12.78
CA GLN A 7 19.16 -14.01 -12.40
C GLN A 7 18.63 -12.61 -12.02
N VAL A 8 19.30 -11.98 -11.07
CA VAL A 8 19.14 -10.56 -10.75
C VAL A 8 20.52 -9.92 -10.68
N ASN A 9 20.63 -8.72 -11.20
CA ASN A 9 21.86 -7.95 -11.15
C ASN A 9 21.72 -6.81 -10.14
N VAL A 10 22.80 -6.56 -9.42
CA VAL A 10 22.94 -5.43 -8.49
C VAL A 10 24.12 -4.60 -9.00
N TRP A 11 23.80 -3.38 -9.46
CA TRP A 11 24.79 -2.49 -10.08
C TRP A 11 25.43 -1.59 -9.02
N ALA A 12 26.70 -1.79 -8.74
CA ALA A 12 27.45 -1.14 -7.66
C ALA A 12 27.60 0.39 -7.83
N GLU A 13 27.45 0.92 -9.04
CA GLU A 13 27.59 2.36 -9.34
C GLU A 13 26.64 3.24 -8.51
N TYR A 14 25.51 2.69 -8.10
CA TYR A 14 24.48 3.40 -7.34
C TYR A 14 24.36 2.94 -5.89
N LEU A 15 25.29 2.10 -5.41
CA LEU A 15 25.27 1.48 -4.09
C LEU A 15 26.56 1.82 -3.33
N PRO A 16 26.61 3.05 -2.74
CA PRO A 16 27.85 3.55 -2.15
C PRO A 16 28.28 2.83 -0.87
N THR A 17 27.37 2.11 -0.20
CA THR A 17 27.65 1.39 1.04
C THR A 17 27.05 -0.02 1.04
N TYR A 18 27.58 -0.89 1.91
CA TYR A 18 27.02 -2.23 2.12
C TYR A 18 25.60 -2.20 2.64
N GLU A 19 25.29 -1.28 3.55
CA GLU A 19 23.96 -1.11 4.10
C GLU A 19 22.95 -0.72 3.02
N HIS A 20 23.36 0.11 2.04
CA HIS A 20 22.53 0.44 0.90
C HIS A 20 22.33 -0.77 -0.02
N ALA A 21 23.38 -1.55 -0.27
CA ALA A 21 23.28 -2.78 -1.03
C ALA A 21 22.33 -3.79 -0.38
N GLU A 22 22.44 -4.01 0.91
CA GLU A 22 21.52 -4.86 1.69
C GLU A 22 20.07 -4.38 1.57
N HIS A 23 19.82 -3.07 1.69
CA HIS A 23 18.51 -2.46 1.54
C HIS A 23 17.91 -2.69 0.15
N MET A 24 18.71 -2.67 -0.88
CA MET A 24 18.27 -2.91 -2.26
C MET A 24 18.09 -4.39 -2.59
N ILE A 25 18.91 -5.27 -2.01
CA ILE A 25 18.84 -6.72 -2.24
C ILE A 25 17.69 -7.35 -1.45
N TYR A 26 17.61 -7.07 -0.15
CA TYR A 26 16.61 -7.67 0.73
C TYR A 26 15.35 -6.76 0.84
N PRO A 27 14.15 -7.31 0.70
CA PRO A 27 13.76 -8.71 0.53
C PRO A 27 13.61 -9.14 -0.96
N ARG A 28 14.02 -8.33 -1.93
CA ARG A 28 13.78 -8.59 -3.37
C ARG A 28 14.35 -9.91 -3.85
N ILE A 29 15.50 -10.30 -3.33
CA ILE A 29 16.13 -11.61 -3.64
C ILE A 29 15.25 -12.79 -3.21
N ILE A 30 14.48 -12.64 -2.13
CA ILE A 30 13.55 -13.68 -1.66
C ILE A 30 12.38 -13.82 -2.62
N ALA A 31 11.90 -12.70 -3.18
CA ALA A 31 10.85 -12.75 -4.21
C ALA A 31 11.36 -13.46 -5.48
N LEU A 32 12.60 -13.21 -5.87
CA LEU A 32 13.23 -13.92 -6.98
C LEU A 32 13.35 -15.42 -6.69
N ALA A 33 13.77 -15.79 -5.49
CA ALA A 33 13.83 -17.18 -5.07
C ALA A 33 12.45 -17.86 -5.13
N GLU A 34 11.40 -17.19 -4.65
CA GLU A 34 10.02 -17.68 -4.78
C GLU A 34 9.61 -17.90 -6.24
N VAL A 35 10.00 -16.99 -7.13
CA VAL A 35 9.73 -17.13 -8.57
C VAL A 35 10.47 -18.32 -9.16
N GLY A 36 11.73 -18.52 -8.80
CA GLY A 36 12.58 -19.56 -9.37
C GLY A 36 12.31 -20.98 -8.84
N TRP A 37 12.01 -21.09 -7.54
CA TRP A 37 11.88 -22.40 -6.88
C TRP A 37 10.44 -22.90 -6.78
N THR A 38 9.43 -22.00 -6.78
CA THR A 38 8.04 -22.39 -6.61
C THR A 38 7.38 -22.66 -7.96
N PRO A 39 6.86 -23.89 -8.21
CA PRO A 39 6.08 -24.18 -9.40
C PRO A 39 4.88 -23.21 -9.55
N VAL A 40 4.57 -22.82 -10.79
CA VAL A 40 3.52 -21.81 -11.08
C VAL A 40 2.19 -22.13 -10.38
N LYS A 41 1.78 -23.41 -10.37
CA LYS A 41 0.54 -23.86 -9.71
C LYS A 41 0.51 -23.67 -8.19
N ASN A 42 1.70 -23.51 -7.58
CA ASN A 42 1.86 -23.37 -6.12
C ASN A 42 2.19 -21.93 -5.71
N LYS A 43 2.22 -20.98 -6.65
CA LYS A 43 2.46 -19.57 -6.35
C LYS A 43 1.21 -18.93 -5.78
N HIS A 44 1.29 -18.53 -4.50
CA HIS A 44 0.21 -17.88 -3.78
C HIS A 44 0.68 -16.53 -3.23
N PRO A 45 0.37 -15.39 -3.90
CA PRO A 45 0.85 -14.07 -3.51
C PRO A 45 0.54 -13.69 -2.04
N GLU A 46 -0.64 -14.02 -1.55
CA GLU A 46 -1.02 -13.71 -0.16
C GLU A 46 -0.22 -14.54 0.87
N SER A 47 0.08 -15.80 0.56
CA SER A 47 0.97 -16.62 1.38
C SER A 47 2.40 -16.07 1.36
N PHE A 48 2.88 -15.64 0.18
CA PHE A 48 4.20 -14.99 0.06
C PHE A 48 4.29 -13.71 0.89
N LYS A 49 3.31 -12.83 0.83
CA LYS A 49 3.26 -11.59 1.61
C LYS A 49 3.39 -11.85 3.12
N ARG A 50 2.72 -12.89 3.63
CA ARG A 50 2.85 -13.27 5.05
C ARG A 50 4.27 -13.75 5.39
N ARG A 51 4.84 -14.62 4.56
CA ARG A 51 6.17 -15.19 4.78
C ARG A 51 7.26 -14.12 4.70
N ILE A 52 7.19 -13.21 3.70
CA ILE A 52 8.19 -12.18 3.51
C ILE A 52 8.29 -11.21 4.71
N ASN A 53 7.17 -10.89 5.36
CA ASN A 53 7.18 -10.07 6.57
C ASN A 53 7.95 -10.72 7.73
N ASN A 54 7.85 -12.05 7.86
CA ASN A 54 8.62 -12.80 8.85
C ASN A 54 10.10 -12.84 8.50
N GLU A 55 10.42 -13.08 7.23
CA GLU A 55 11.82 -13.12 6.76
C GLU A 55 12.51 -11.75 6.90
N ILE A 56 11.84 -10.63 6.64
CA ILE A 56 12.39 -9.29 6.88
C ILE A 56 12.77 -9.15 8.37
N ARG A 57 11.94 -9.63 9.29
CA ARG A 57 12.25 -9.60 10.73
C ARG A 57 13.47 -10.45 11.08
N HIS A 58 13.56 -11.66 10.51
CA HIS A 58 14.72 -12.56 10.72
C HIS A 58 16.01 -11.95 10.17
N ILE A 59 15.98 -11.39 8.97
CA ILE A 59 17.14 -10.73 8.34
C ILE A 59 17.60 -9.56 9.20
N LYS A 60 16.65 -8.72 9.66
CA LYS A 60 16.95 -7.60 10.55
C LYS A 60 17.52 -8.04 11.89
N ALA A 61 17.01 -9.13 12.47
CA ALA A 61 17.52 -9.69 13.72
C ALA A 61 18.95 -10.23 13.61
N LYS A 62 19.38 -10.60 12.40
CA LYS A 62 20.77 -10.99 12.09
C LYS A 62 21.71 -9.80 11.85
N GLY A 63 21.24 -8.57 11.98
CA GLY A 63 22.05 -7.36 11.82
C GLY A 63 22.10 -6.80 10.41
N TYR A 64 21.41 -7.37 9.43
CA TYR A 64 21.31 -6.83 8.08
C TYR A 64 20.30 -5.67 8.02
N ASN A 65 20.43 -4.84 6.97
CA ASN A 65 19.58 -3.67 6.73
C ASN A 65 18.57 -3.91 5.57
N PRO A 66 17.54 -4.78 5.74
CA PRO A 66 16.57 -5.01 4.68
C PRO A 66 15.67 -3.80 4.48
N PHE A 67 15.16 -3.61 3.24
CA PHE A 67 14.00 -2.75 3.00
C PHE A 67 12.83 -3.23 3.85
N THR A 68 12.21 -2.32 4.57
CA THR A 68 11.03 -2.61 5.39
C THR A 68 9.77 -2.15 4.66
N LEU A 69 8.75 -2.99 4.69
CA LEU A 69 7.45 -2.63 4.11
C LEU A 69 6.87 -1.42 4.83
N SER A 70 6.20 -0.58 4.07
CA SER A 70 5.57 0.64 4.59
C SER A 70 4.54 0.32 5.68
N GLU A 71 4.56 1.12 6.73
CA GLU A 71 3.56 1.08 7.82
C GLU A 71 2.43 2.10 7.58
N LEU A 72 2.25 2.52 6.34
CA LEU A 72 1.20 3.46 5.98
C LEU A 72 0.00 2.74 5.36
N VAL A 73 -1.18 3.28 5.62
CA VAL A 73 -2.39 2.91 4.88
C VAL A 73 -2.35 3.62 3.54
N GLN A 74 -2.58 2.87 2.48
CA GLN A 74 -2.78 3.39 1.13
C GLN A 74 -4.27 3.40 0.82
N THR A 75 -4.72 4.38 0.02
CA THR A 75 -6.11 4.50 -0.38
C THR A 75 -6.24 4.65 -1.88
N SER A 76 -7.30 4.08 -2.42
CA SER A 76 -7.76 4.36 -3.78
C SER A 76 -9.22 4.75 -3.78
N GLN A 77 -9.59 5.63 -4.72
CA GLN A 77 -10.93 6.14 -4.87
C GLN A 77 -11.44 5.84 -6.28
N THR A 78 -12.65 5.31 -6.37
CA THR A 78 -13.33 5.08 -7.64
C THR A 78 -14.70 5.73 -7.60
N VAL A 79 -15.04 6.49 -8.64
CA VAL A 79 -16.32 7.21 -8.71
C VAL A 79 -17.38 6.32 -9.36
N ASP A 80 -18.47 6.09 -8.68
CA ASP A 80 -19.70 5.48 -9.20
C ASP A 80 -20.67 6.59 -9.58
N TYR A 81 -20.61 7.04 -10.83
CA TYR A 81 -21.42 8.14 -11.34
C TYR A 81 -22.93 7.83 -11.31
N ALA A 82 -23.30 6.58 -11.57
CA ALA A 82 -24.72 6.17 -11.59
C ALA A 82 -25.36 6.29 -10.20
N LYS A 83 -24.62 5.92 -9.17
CA LYS A 83 -25.10 5.94 -7.78
C LYS A 83 -24.65 7.19 -7.01
N LYS A 84 -24.00 8.14 -7.68
CA LYS A 84 -23.50 9.41 -7.11
C LYS A 84 -22.75 9.19 -5.79
N ARG A 85 -21.70 8.37 -5.84
CA ARG A 85 -20.88 8.01 -4.67
C ARG A 85 -19.45 7.76 -5.05
N ILE A 86 -18.56 7.84 -4.07
CA ILE A 86 -17.18 7.43 -4.16
C ILE A 86 -17.02 6.09 -3.45
N MET A 87 -16.38 5.12 -4.10
CA MET A 87 -15.96 3.89 -3.47
C MET A 87 -14.55 4.06 -2.96
N LEU A 88 -14.34 3.90 -1.65
CA LEU A 88 -13.04 3.94 -1.01
C LEU A 88 -12.52 2.53 -0.76
N SER A 89 -11.27 2.30 -1.16
CA SER A 89 -10.52 1.09 -0.86
C SER A 89 -9.27 1.43 -0.05
N LEU A 90 -9.01 0.69 1.01
CA LEU A 90 -7.82 0.83 1.85
C LEU A 90 -6.95 -0.41 1.70
N THR A 91 -5.64 -0.21 1.59
CA THR A 91 -4.68 -1.30 1.46
C THR A 91 -3.43 -1.03 2.30
N SER A 92 -2.61 -2.05 2.51
CA SER A 92 -1.31 -1.95 3.16
C SER A 92 -0.32 -2.88 2.47
N GLU A 93 0.95 -2.51 2.48
CA GLU A 93 2.04 -3.40 2.08
C GLU A 93 2.26 -4.52 3.09
N LYS A 94 1.98 -4.26 4.38
CA LYS A 94 2.06 -5.28 5.43
C LYS A 94 0.87 -6.24 5.37
N HIS A 95 1.14 -7.52 5.59
CA HIS A 95 0.09 -8.55 5.65
C HIS A 95 0.56 -9.77 6.49
N PRO A 96 -0.24 -10.32 7.40
CA PRO A 96 -1.54 -9.82 7.82
C PRO A 96 -1.42 -8.61 8.74
N ILE A 97 -2.33 -7.67 8.59
CA ILE A 97 -2.39 -6.46 9.43
C ILE A 97 -3.82 -5.92 9.46
N ASP A 98 -4.25 -5.42 10.60
CA ASP A 98 -5.54 -4.75 10.73
C ASP A 98 -5.43 -3.31 10.24
N ILE A 99 -6.37 -2.89 9.40
CA ILE A 99 -6.60 -1.47 9.07
C ILE A 99 -7.83 -1.04 9.84
N ARG A 100 -7.68 -0.10 10.77
CA ARG A 100 -8.80 0.49 11.50
C ARG A 100 -9.00 1.91 11.07
N TYR A 101 -10.25 2.34 11.04
CA TYR A 101 -10.59 3.66 10.52
C TYR A 101 -11.79 4.29 11.23
N THR A 102 -11.86 5.63 11.11
CA THR A 102 -12.97 6.50 11.50
C THR A 102 -13.40 7.33 10.31
N THR A 103 -14.57 7.96 10.37
CA THR A 103 -15.09 8.80 9.28
C THR A 103 -15.43 10.21 9.72
N ASP A 104 -15.10 10.53 10.96
CA ASP A 104 -15.34 11.81 11.63
C ASP A 104 -14.04 12.60 11.90
N GLY A 105 -12.88 12.05 11.46
CA GLY A 105 -11.57 12.65 11.68
C GLY A 105 -10.92 12.29 13.01
N SER A 106 -11.59 11.53 13.87
CA SER A 106 -10.98 11.07 15.11
C SER A 106 -9.87 10.05 14.84
N GLU A 107 -8.82 10.05 15.68
CA GLU A 107 -7.71 9.09 15.56
C GLU A 107 -8.22 7.67 15.82
N PRO A 108 -7.95 6.70 14.91
CA PRO A 108 -8.35 5.33 15.10
C PRO A 108 -7.67 4.66 16.31
N THR A 109 -8.44 3.89 17.05
CA THR A 109 -7.98 3.06 18.18
C THR A 109 -8.14 1.58 17.87
N ALA A 110 -7.63 0.70 18.74
CA ALA A 110 -7.81 -0.74 18.60
C ALA A 110 -9.28 -1.19 18.59
N SER A 111 -10.20 -0.37 19.11
CA SER A 111 -11.65 -0.60 19.10
C SER A 111 -12.38 0.02 17.91
N SER A 112 -11.70 0.85 17.12
CA SER A 112 -12.29 1.48 15.94
C SER A 112 -12.66 0.46 14.87
N LYS A 113 -13.50 0.87 13.93
CA LYS A 113 -14.03 0.00 12.88
C LYS A 113 -12.92 -0.67 12.06
N LEU A 114 -12.98 -1.99 11.95
CA LEU A 114 -12.06 -2.78 11.15
C LEU A 114 -12.44 -2.69 9.66
N TYR A 115 -11.48 -2.36 8.82
CA TYR A 115 -11.68 -2.39 7.38
C TYR A 115 -11.66 -3.84 6.86
N LYS A 116 -12.70 -4.22 6.15
CA LYS A 116 -12.82 -5.57 5.56
C LYS A 116 -12.99 -5.56 4.04
N LYS A 117 -13.61 -4.51 3.50
CA LYS A 117 -13.93 -4.38 2.07
C LYS A 117 -14.16 -2.91 1.70
N PRO A 118 -14.06 -2.56 0.41
CA PRO A 118 -14.40 -1.22 -0.06
C PRO A 118 -15.78 -0.77 0.39
N PHE A 119 -15.91 0.50 0.75
CA PHE A 119 -17.16 1.10 1.19
C PHE A 119 -17.49 2.38 0.43
N ALA A 120 -18.78 2.70 0.38
CA ALA A 120 -19.29 3.84 -0.35
C ALA A 120 -19.36 5.09 0.53
N VAL A 121 -18.98 6.23 -0.05
CA VAL A 121 -19.10 7.57 0.52
C VAL A 121 -19.99 8.39 -0.38
N LYS A 122 -21.04 8.98 0.18
CA LYS A 122 -21.97 9.89 -0.53
C LYS A 122 -21.83 11.32 -0.03
N ASP A 123 -21.69 11.47 1.28
CA ASP A 123 -21.55 12.75 1.95
C ASP A 123 -20.09 13.03 2.29
N SER A 124 -19.78 14.28 2.63
CA SER A 124 -18.42 14.63 3.06
C SER A 124 -18.06 13.90 4.33
N ILE A 125 -16.89 13.24 4.30
CA ILE A 125 -16.30 12.59 5.47
C ILE A 125 -14.85 13.04 5.64
N LEU A 126 -14.37 12.99 6.86
CA LEU A 126 -12.93 13.05 7.19
C LEU A 126 -12.50 11.65 7.62
N LEU A 127 -11.98 10.89 6.65
CA LEU A 127 -11.46 9.55 6.90
C LEU A 127 -10.12 9.66 7.59
N THR A 128 -9.99 9.00 8.73
CA THR A 128 -8.69 8.73 9.36
C THR A 128 -8.50 7.22 9.43
N ALA A 129 -7.34 6.71 8.99
CA ALA A 129 -7.07 5.27 8.97
C ALA A 129 -5.64 4.97 9.39
N ARG A 130 -5.45 3.88 10.15
CA ARG A 130 -4.16 3.46 10.68
C ARG A 130 -4.02 1.96 10.74
N LEU A 131 -2.78 1.47 10.66
CA LEU A 131 -2.46 0.06 10.82
C LEU A 131 -2.38 -0.32 12.30
N PHE A 132 -2.79 -1.55 12.62
CA PHE A 132 -2.71 -2.10 13.97
C PHE A 132 -2.17 -3.53 13.94
N ASP A 133 -1.17 -3.80 14.78
CA ASP A 133 -0.71 -5.15 15.11
C ASP A 133 -1.33 -5.53 16.46
N GLY A 134 -2.44 -6.26 16.43
CA GLY A 134 -3.30 -6.44 17.59
C GLY A 134 -3.82 -5.09 18.10
N ASN A 135 -3.45 -4.72 19.32
CA ASN A 135 -3.84 -3.44 19.93
C ASN A 135 -2.81 -2.32 19.71
N LYS A 136 -1.65 -2.62 19.13
CA LYS A 136 -0.57 -1.66 18.94
C LYS A 136 -0.72 -0.91 17.61
N PRO A 137 -0.85 0.43 17.61
CA PRO A 137 -0.87 1.21 16.38
C PRO A 137 0.52 1.22 15.73
N LEU A 138 0.57 1.15 14.40
CA LEU A 138 1.77 1.23 13.59
C LEU A 138 1.73 2.43 12.68
N GLY A 139 2.91 2.98 12.38
CA GLY A 139 3.10 4.09 11.46
C GLY A 139 2.29 5.34 11.82
N LYS A 140 2.11 6.19 10.82
CA LYS A 140 1.27 7.39 10.91
C LYS A 140 -0.13 7.11 10.37
N SER A 141 -1.10 7.86 10.85
CA SER A 141 -2.47 7.80 10.33
C SER A 141 -2.53 8.44 8.94
N LEU A 142 -3.33 7.84 8.06
CA LEU A 142 -3.79 8.45 6.84
C LEU A 142 -4.96 9.36 7.20
N GLU A 143 -4.92 10.60 6.74
CA GLU A 143 -6.05 11.54 6.80
C GLU A 143 -6.49 11.87 5.37
N LEU A 144 -7.78 11.75 5.10
CA LEU A 144 -8.35 12.01 3.79
C LEU A 144 -9.74 12.62 3.93
N ARG A 145 -9.89 13.85 3.45
CA ARG A 145 -11.23 14.42 3.23
C ARG A 145 -11.74 14.00 1.86
N THR A 146 -12.90 13.43 1.80
CA THR A 146 -13.54 13.03 0.55
C THR A 146 -15.05 13.22 0.59
N ASP A 147 -15.62 13.63 -0.54
CA ASP A 147 -17.04 13.80 -0.73
C ASP A 147 -17.40 13.61 -2.22
N TYR A 148 -18.66 13.28 -2.48
CA TYR A 148 -19.19 13.32 -3.83
C TYR A 148 -19.75 14.73 -4.12
N HIS A 149 -18.86 15.65 -4.51
CA HIS A 149 -19.25 17.04 -4.76
C HIS A 149 -19.95 17.23 -6.12
N LYS A 150 -20.68 18.36 -6.27
CA LYS A 150 -21.53 18.65 -7.45
C LYS A 150 -20.77 18.75 -8.78
N GLY A 151 -19.45 18.97 -8.76
CA GLY A 151 -18.60 19.04 -9.95
C GLY A 151 -18.19 17.69 -10.52
N ILE A 152 -18.33 16.59 -9.76
CA ILE A 152 -17.93 15.26 -10.23
C ILE A 152 -18.81 14.83 -11.41
N GLY A 153 -18.18 14.42 -12.52
CA GLY A 153 -18.85 14.00 -13.74
C GLY A 153 -19.49 15.12 -14.57
N LYS A 154 -19.26 16.38 -14.21
CA LYS A 154 -19.69 17.51 -15.02
C LYS A 154 -18.70 17.79 -16.12
N LYS A 155 -19.21 18.12 -17.32
CA LYS A 155 -18.38 18.59 -18.43
C LYS A 155 -17.76 19.92 -18.04
N ILE A 156 -16.43 20.01 -18.15
CA ILE A 156 -15.74 21.27 -18.00
C ILE A 156 -15.98 22.06 -19.29
N THR A 157 -16.72 23.18 -19.21
CA THR A 157 -16.83 24.15 -20.28
C THR A 157 -15.72 25.16 -20.08
N TYR A 158 -14.78 25.18 -21.01
CA TYR A 158 -13.74 26.18 -21.03
C TYR A 158 -14.37 27.53 -21.43
N ALA A 159 -14.17 28.56 -20.62
CA ALA A 159 -14.56 29.91 -21.01
C ALA A 159 -13.64 30.38 -22.13
N PRO A 160 -14.14 30.94 -23.23
CA PRO A 160 -13.32 31.28 -24.37
C PRO A 160 -12.32 32.44 -24.15
N ASP A 161 -12.41 33.14 -23.04
CA ASP A 161 -11.49 34.21 -22.67
C ASP A 161 -10.24 33.67 -21.97
N GLY A 162 -9.54 32.79 -22.70
CA GLY A 162 -8.34 32.13 -22.22
C GLY A 162 -7.23 33.11 -21.86
N GLY A 163 -7.12 33.45 -20.60
CA GLY A 163 -5.88 34.00 -20.08
C GLY A 163 -4.80 32.96 -20.17
N TYR A 164 -3.86 33.11 -21.10
CA TYR A 164 -2.58 32.43 -21.02
C TYR A 164 -1.89 32.91 -19.74
N TYR A 165 -1.71 32.03 -18.80
CA TYR A 165 -0.73 32.29 -17.75
C TYR A 165 0.65 32.27 -18.43
N GLN A 166 1.27 33.45 -18.52
CA GLN A 166 2.69 33.61 -18.85
C GLN A 166 3.54 33.20 -17.64
#